data_645de4a13e8382582e65ce6cbf617b86
#
_entry.id   645de4a13e8382582e65ce6cbf617b86
#
_cell.length_a   1.000
_cell.length_b   1.000
_cell.length_c   1.000
_cell.angle_alpha   90.00
_cell.angle_beta   90.00
_cell.angle_gamma   90.00
#
_symmetry.space_group_name_H-M   'P 1'
#
loop_
_entity.id
_entity.type
_entity.pdbx_description
1 polymer ?
#
loop_
_entity_poly.entity_id
_entity_poly.type
_entity_poly.pdbx_seq_one_letter_code
_entity_poly.pdbx_strand_id
1 'polypeptide(L)'
;ATHSNEDDYEALALGVDVSWNSRDNARTWTASASTSHDKLEPTNEKIPVFVEKEKLDTQSIYFGVSQILSRTALIRLGLSYTYSEGFLTDPYKLRDKRPASHDRMTFTAGYRKYIIDANGAIKADYRFYSDDWGTDSHTITVGWSQSLKIQTFTPYLRYYSQKKTDFFSPIADFNESFYSDDYRLSSFGAFTAGLRWSIELGDWAAEVQLERYRSDSDWSMYGGQEAPALVDFWRGTIGLTWRFD
;
A
#
# COMPACT_ATOMS: atom_id res chain seq x y z
N ALA A 1 3.69 -3.90 20.51
CA ALA A 1 2.34 -3.40 20.76
C ALA A 1 2.27 -1.93 20.38
N THR A 2 1.16 -1.52 19.75
CA THR A 2 0.89 -0.12 19.37
C THR A 2 -0.50 0.24 19.87
N HIS A 3 -0.64 1.42 20.44
CA HIS A 3 -1.92 2.00 20.81
C HIS A 3 -2.05 3.36 20.10
N SER A 4 -3.18 3.59 19.42
CA SER A 4 -3.58 4.87 18.83
C SER A 4 -4.89 5.30 19.44
N ASN A 5 -5.02 6.60 19.70
CA ASN A 5 -6.24 7.20 20.22
C ASN A 5 -6.45 8.55 19.55
N GLU A 6 -7.55 8.67 18.82
CA GLU A 6 -8.04 9.86 18.15
C GLU A 6 -9.47 10.14 18.64
N ASP A 7 -10.05 11.28 18.28
CA ASP A 7 -11.36 11.69 18.79
C ASP A 7 -12.51 10.74 18.39
N ASP A 8 -12.33 10.04 17.25
CA ASP A 8 -13.34 9.15 16.65
C ASP A 8 -12.84 7.71 16.44
N TYR A 9 -11.60 7.39 16.88
CA TYR A 9 -10.96 6.10 16.65
C TYR A 9 -9.95 5.72 17.74
N GLU A 10 -10.14 4.54 18.34
CA GLU A 10 -9.17 3.93 19.26
C GLU A 10 -8.74 2.58 18.72
N ALA A 11 -7.43 2.32 18.62
CA ALA A 11 -6.87 1.05 18.15
C ALA A 11 -5.83 0.49 19.11
N LEU A 12 -5.90 -0.82 19.34
CA LEU A 12 -4.86 -1.60 20.00
C LEU A 12 -4.38 -2.69 19.04
N ALA A 13 -3.09 -2.66 18.69
CA ALA A 13 -2.47 -3.65 17.84
C ALA A 13 -1.33 -4.38 18.55
N LEU A 14 -1.26 -5.70 18.35
CA LEU A 14 -0.18 -6.58 18.80
C LEU A 14 0.39 -7.31 17.59
N GLY A 15 1.72 -7.46 17.55
CA GLY A 15 2.39 -8.20 16.49
C GLY A 15 3.68 -8.84 16.95
N VAL A 16 4.03 -9.91 16.26
CA VAL A 16 5.30 -10.64 16.41
C VAL A 16 5.91 -10.83 15.03
N ASP A 17 7.19 -10.50 14.91
CA ASP A 17 8.00 -10.68 13.73
C ASP A 17 9.19 -11.57 14.06
N VAL A 18 9.45 -12.56 13.21
CA VAL A 18 10.61 -13.46 13.33
C VAL A 18 11.35 -13.46 12.00
N SER A 19 12.66 -13.25 12.07
CA SER A 19 13.56 -13.37 10.93
C SER A 19 14.69 -14.32 11.24
N TRP A 20 15.05 -15.17 10.27
CA TRP A 20 16.18 -16.10 10.38
C TRP A 20 16.95 -16.23 9.08
N ASN A 21 18.24 -16.40 9.16
CA ASN A 21 19.11 -16.53 8.01
C ASN A 21 19.47 -18.00 7.75
N SER A 22 19.70 -18.33 6.48
CA SER A 22 20.39 -19.57 6.11
C SER A 22 21.83 -19.57 6.64
N ARG A 23 22.44 -20.75 6.73
CA ARG A 23 23.81 -20.90 7.27
C ARG A 23 24.85 -20.10 6.48
N ASP A 24 24.65 -19.91 5.21
CA ASP A 24 25.52 -19.14 4.31
C ASP A 24 25.15 -17.66 4.24
N ASN A 25 24.16 -17.19 5.02
CA ASN A 25 23.58 -15.84 5.01
C ASN A 25 23.10 -15.35 3.62
N ALA A 26 22.95 -16.25 2.65
CA ALA A 26 22.49 -15.87 1.31
C ALA A 26 20.95 -15.77 1.23
N ARG A 27 20.25 -16.31 2.23
CA ARG A 27 18.78 -16.28 2.31
C ARG A 27 18.32 -15.86 3.70
N THR A 28 17.35 -14.93 3.71
CA THR A 28 16.64 -14.53 4.93
C THR A 28 15.17 -14.88 4.77
N TRP A 29 14.62 -15.58 5.73
CA TRP A 29 13.19 -15.83 5.87
C TRP A 29 12.62 -14.87 6.89
N THR A 30 11.38 -14.44 6.67
CA THR A 30 10.63 -13.59 7.61
C THR A 30 9.24 -14.15 7.76
N ALA A 31 8.73 -14.23 8.98
CA ALA A 31 7.36 -14.56 9.28
C ALA A 31 6.82 -13.56 10.30
N SER A 32 5.60 -13.06 10.07
CA SER A 32 4.94 -12.12 10.98
C SER A 32 3.50 -12.53 11.20
N ALA A 33 3.01 -12.27 12.40
CA ALA A 33 1.60 -12.36 12.74
C ALA A 33 1.20 -11.15 13.57
N SER A 34 0.04 -10.57 13.30
CA SER A 34 -0.50 -9.44 14.04
C SER A 34 -2.01 -9.51 14.17
N THR A 35 -2.52 -8.85 15.21
CA THR A 35 -3.94 -8.63 15.44
C THR A 35 -4.16 -7.20 15.89
N SER A 36 -5.26 -6.59 15.47
CA SER A 36 -5.75 -5.32 16.01
C SER A 36 -7.20 -5.44 16.43
N HIS A 37 -7.55 -4.65 17.43
CA HIS A 37 -8.90 -4.43 17.90
C HIS A 37 -9.16 -2.92 17.90
N ASP A 38 -10.06 -2.49 17.08
CA ASP A 38 -10.33 -1.09 16.80
C ASP A 38 -11.75 -0.75 17.24
N LYS A 39 -11.92 0.40 17.88
CA LYS A 39 -13.20 0.99 18.22
C LYS A 39 -13.38 2.25 17.38
N LEU A 40 -14.53 2.35 16.76
CA LEU A 40 -14.92 3.48 15.93
C LEU A 40 -16.06 4.22 16.62
N GLU A 41 -15.89 5.52 16.88
CA GLU A 41 -16.90 6.42 17.40
C GLU A 41 -17.04 7.64 16.46
N PRO A 42 -17.57 7.44 15.22
CA PRO A 42 -17.55 8.49 14.21
C PRO A 42 -18.27 9.75 14.71
N THR A 43 -17.59 10.89 14.58
CA THR A 43 -18.12 12.19 14.96
C THR A 43 -18.16 13.10 13.74
N ASN A 44 -19.31 13.72 13.45
CA ASN A 44 -19.40 14.74 12.44
C ASN A 44 -20.50 15.75 12.77
N GLU A 45 -20.11 16.99 13.02
CA GLU A 45 -21.05 18.09 13.28
C GLU A 45 -21.87 18.51 12.05
N LYS A 46 -21.44 18.17 10.85
CA LYS A 46 -22.02 18.65 9.59
C LYS A 46 -22.87 17.64 8.84
N ILE A 47 -22.67 16.34 9.09
CA ILE A 47 -23.40 15.24 8.44
C ILE A 47 -23.99 14.36 9.56
N PRO A 48 -25.28 14.01 9.53
CA PRO A 48 -25.83 13.06 10.48
C PRO A 48 -25.07 11.74 10.38
N VAL A 49 -24.33 11.38 11.41
CA VAL A 49 -23.67 10.07 11.51
C VAL A 49 -24.68 9.12 12.13
N PHE A 50 -25.04 8.06 11.41
CA PHE A 50 -26.03 7.07 11.87
C PHE A 50 -25.40 5.94 12.67
N VAL A 51 -24.10 6.05 12.98
CA VAL A 51 -23.30 5.03 13.67
C VAL A 51 -22.76 5.65 14.94
N GLU A 52 -23.12 5.09 16.10
CA GLU A 52 -22.68 5.62 17.40
C GLU A 52 -21.35 4.98 17.84
N LYS A 53 -21.30 3.65 17.88
CA LYS A 53 -20.12 2.88 18.32
C LYS A 53 -20.05 1.57 17.58
N GLU A 54 -18.91 1.34 16.95
CA GLU A 54 -18.65 0.12 16.19
C GLU A 54 -17.27 -0.45 16.51
N LYS A 55 -17.03 -1.68 16.07
CA LYS A 55 -15.78 -2.39 16.28
C LYS A 55 -15.29 -3.00 14.99
N LEU A 56 -13.98 -3.13 14.89
CA LEU A 56 -13.30 -3.81 13.79
C LEU A 56 -12.14 -4.62 14.35
N ASP A 57 -12.17 -5.92 14.11
CA ASP A 57 -11.09 -6.83 14.41
C ASP A 57 -10.32 -7.15 13.13
N THR A 58 -8.99 -7.09 13.18
CA THR A 58 -8.15 -7.44 12.04
C THR A 58 -7.04 -8.39 12.47
N GLN A 59 -6.83 -9.44 11.69
CA GLN A 59 -5.75 -10.41 11.86
C GLN A 59 -4.94 -10.49 10.57
N SER A 60 -3.62 -10.54 10.70
CA SER A 60 -2.75 -10.62 9.53
C SER A 60 -1.61 -11.61 9.77
N ILE A 61 -1.26 -12.32 8.71
CA ILE A 61 -0.05 -13.14 8.65
C ILE A 61 0.76 -12.74 7.43
N TYR A 62 2.07 -12.81 7.53
CA TYR A 62 2.99 -12.56 6.44
C TYR A 62 4.12 -13.59 6.44
N PHE A 63 4.51 -14.01 5.25
CA PHE A 63 5.68 -14.82 5.03
C PHE A 63 6.51 -14.26 3.88
N GLY A 64 7.81 -14.12 4.09
CA GLY A 64 8.71 -13.56 3.10
C GLY A 64 10.03 -14.29 3.00
N VAL A 65 10.66 -14.17 1.83
CA VAL A 65 12.01 -14.64 1.59
C VAL A 65 12.79 -13.59 0.79
N SER A 66 14.00 -13.30 1.25
CA SER A 66 15.00 -12.54 0.52
C SER A 66 16.16 -13.46 0.17
N GLN A 67 16.52 -13.55 -1.11
CA GLN A 67 17.60 -14.39 -1.61
C GLN A 67 18.63 -13.53 -2.34
N ILE A 68 19.89 -13.59 -1.90
CA ILE A 68 21.04 -13.05 -2.64
C ILE A 68 21.31 -13.99 -3.80
N LEU A 69 21.15 -13.51 -5.03
CA LEU A 69 21.43 -14.27 -6.26
C LEU A 69 22.90 -14.18 -6.69
N SER A 70 23.52 -13.03 -6.40
CA SER A 70 24.93 -12.76 -6.67
C SER A 70 25.40 -11.59 -5.81
N ARG A 71 26.69 -11.23 -5.89
CA ARG A 71 27.25 -10.06 -5.19
C ARG A 71 26.53 -8.73 -5.53
N THR A 72 25.81 -8.69 -6.64
CA THR A 72 25.16 -7.48 -7.16
C THR A 72 23.66 -7.63 -7.35
N ALA A 73 23.07 -8.79 -7.03
CA ALA A 73 21.64 -9.02 -7.28
C ALA A 73 20.97 -9.74 -6.13
N LEU A 74 19.75 -9.33 -5.83
CA LEU A 74 18.88 -9.99 -4.88
C LEU A 74 17.43 -10.01 -5.38
N ILE A 75 16.68 -10.99 -4.92
CA ILE A 75 15.23 -11.09 -5.11
C ILE A 75 14.55 -11.18 -3.73
N ARG A 76 13.35 -10.62 -3.62
CA ARG A 76 12.47 -10.75 -2.46
C ARG A 76 11.12 -11.23 -2.93
N LEU A 77 10.54 -12.17 -2.21
CA LEU A 77 9.17 -12.64 -2.42
C LEU A 77 8.44 -12.55 -1.09
N GLY A 78 7.18 -12.21 -1.12
CA GLY A 78 6.33 -12.11 0.06
C GLY A 78 4.90 -12.50 -0.25
N LEU A 79 4.25 -13.12 0.72
CA LEU A 79 2.84 -13.45 0.71
C LEU A 79 2.24 -12.97 2.03
N SER A 80 1.13 -12.26 1.97
CA SER A 80 0.35 -11.89 3.15
C SER A 80 -1.12 -12.27 2.97
N TYR A 81 -1.73 -12.62 4.09
CA TYR A 81 -3.17 -12.79 4.21
C TYR A 81 -3.65 -11.94 5.39
N THR A 82 -4.76 -11.22 5.18
CA THR A 82 -5.39 -10.38 6.19
C THR A 82 -6.89 -10.65 6.20
N TYR A 83 -7.42 -10.96 7.36
CA TYR A 83 -8.85 -11.08 7.65
C TYR A 83 -9.29 -9.91 8.53
N SER A 84 -10.39 -9.29 8.17
CA SER A 84 -11.04 -8.25 8.98
C SER A 84 -12.51 -8.59 9.18
N GLU A 85 -13.03 -8.37 10.39
CA GLU A 85 -14.43 -8.60 10.74
C GLU A 85 -14.95 -7.47 11.62
N GLY A 86 -16.15 -6.97 11.32
CA GLY A 86 -16.79 -5.89 12.03
C GLY A 86 -17.31 -4.80 11.11
N PHE A 87 -17.18 -3.55 11.52
CA PHE A 87 -17.68 -2.42 10.77
C PHE A 87 -16.67 -1.96 9.71
N LEU A 88 -16.98 -2.25 8.45
CA LEU A 88 -16.13 -1.96 7.28
C LEU A 88 -16.74 -0.89 6.36
N THR A 89 -17.97 -0.46 6.63
CA THR A 89 -18.67 0.62 5.93
C THR A 89 -18.02 1.97 6.26
N ASP A 90 -17.93 2.89 5.29
CA ASP A 90 -17.47 4.25 5.54
C ASP A 90 -18.58 5.08 6.21
N PRO A 91 -18.45 5.46 7.51
CA PRO A 91 -19.52 6.14 8.25
C PRO A 91 -19.79 7.55 7.74
N TYR A 92 -18.88 8.13 6.96
CA TYR A 92 -18.99 9.48 6.41
C TYR A 92 -19.58 9.51 5.00
N LYS A 93 -19.97 8.32 4.44
CA LYS A 93 -20.60 8.19 3.13
C LYS A 93 -22.01 7.68 3.24
N LEU A 94 -22.96 8.43 2.68
CA LEU A 94 -24.38 8.06 2.70
C LEU A 94 -24.71 6.86 1.79
N ARG A 95 -23.88 6.58 0.80
CA ARG A 95 -24.09 5.55 -0.22
C ARG A 95 -23.01 4.47 -0.15
N ASP A 96 -22.76 3.99 1.06
CA ASP A 96 -21.76 2.97 1.31
C ASP A 96 -22.29 1.97 2.34
N LYS A 97 -22.41 0.73 1.95
CA LYS A 97 -22.76 -0.40 2.81
C LYS A 97 -21.98 -1.61 2.34
N ARG A 98 -20.99 -2.01 3.12
CA ARG A 98 -20.05 -3.08 2.80
C ARG A 98 -20.35 -4.35 3.60
N PRO A 99 -19.89 -5.54 3.14
CA PRO A 99 -19.90 -6.74 3.96
C PRO A 99 -19.16 -6.52 5.28
N ALA A 100 -19.58 -7.25 6.33
CA ALA A 100 -18.99 -7.16 7.67
C ALA A 100 -17.68 -7.97 7.79
N SER A 101 -17.27 -8.68 6.75
CA SER A 101 -15.99 -9.40 6.68
C SER A 101 -15.23 -9.04 5.41
N HIS A 102 -13.90 -9.16 5.46
CA HIS A 102 -13.04 -8.88 4.32
C HIS A 102 -11.77 -9.73 4.37
N ASP A 103 -11.64 -10.65 3.43
CA ASP A 103 -10.49 -11.50 3.21
C ASP A 103 -9.59 -10.92 2.13
N ARG A 104 -8.31 -10.72 2.42
CA ARG A 104 -7.35 -10.06 1.51
C ARG A 104 -6.06 -10.86 1.40
N MET A 105 -5.63 -11.13 0.19
CA MET A 105 -4.35 -11.76 -0.10
C MET A 105 -3.46 -10.82 -0.91
N THR A 106 -2.19 -10.77 -0.58
CA THR A 106 -1.20 -9.99 -1.34
C THR A 106 0.05 -10.81 -1.60
N PHE A 107 0.45 -10.87 -2.86
CA PHE A 107 1.75 -11.39 -3.28
C PHE A 107 2.65 -10.23 -3.70
N THR A 108 3.93 -10.27 -3.30
CA THR A 108 4.93 -9.28 -3.69
C THR A 108 6.17 -9.96 -4.23
N ALA A 109 6.78 -9.36 -5.27
CA ALA A 109 8.07 -9.74 -5.79
C ALA A 109 8.92 -8.49 -6.01
N GLY A 110 10.16 -8.50 -5.54
CA GLY A 110 11.09 -7.40 -5.69
C GLY A 110 12.43 -7.88 -6.24
N TYR A 111 12.98 -7.18 -7.20
CA TYR A 111 14.30 -7.46 -7.78
C TYR A 111 15.18 -6.22 -7.68
N ARG A 112 16.42 -6.41 -7.28
CA ARG A 112 17.46 -5.37 -7.20
C ARG A 112 18.70 -5.87 -7.88
N LYS A 113 19.26 -5.05 -8.80
CA LYS A 113 20.51 -5.37 -9.52
C LYS A 113 21.39 -4.13 -9.60
N TYR A 114 22.55 -4.21 -8.98
CA TYR A 114 23.58 -3.19 -9.12
C TYR A 114 24.41 -3.45 -10.38
N ILE A 115 24.59 -2.42 -11.19
CA ILE A 115 25.39 -2.42 -12.42
C ILE A 115 26.69 -1.68 -12.13
N ILE A 116 27.78 -2.42 -12.00
CA ILE A 116 29.09 -1.89 -11.56
C ILE A 116 29.58 -0.78 -12.49
N ASP A 117 29.60 -1.03 -13.80
CA ASP A 117 30.12 -0.09 -14.78
C ASP A 117 29.33 1.23 -14.87
N ALA A 118 28.05 1.18 -14.53
CA ALA A 118 27.17 2.35 -14.49
C ALA A 118 27.12 3.02 -13.11
N ASN A 119 27.72 2.42 -12.08
CA ASN A 119 27.60 2.86 -10.67
C ASN A 119 26.14 3.14 -10.28
N GLY A 120 25.23 2.25 -10.68
CA GLY A 120 23.80 2.42 -10.48
C GLY A 120 23.08 1.10 -10.28
N ALA A 121 21.81 1.16 -9.85
CA ALA A 121 21.02 -0.03 -9.54
C ALA A 121 19.63 0.03 -10.17
N ILE A 122 19.24 -1.07 -10.82
CA ILE A 122 17.85 -1.33 -11.22
C ILE A 122 17.07 -1.79 -9.99
N LYS A 123 15.86 -1.23 -9.83
CA LYS A 123 14.84 -1.64 -8.85
C LYS A 123 13.57 -1.97 -9.61
N ALA A 124 13.06 -3.19 -9.44
CA ALA A 124 11.78 -3.60 -10.00
C ALA A 124 10.95 -4.25 -8.89
N ASP A 125 9.72 -3.84 -8.74
CA ASP A 125 8.77 -4.36 -7.76
C ASP A 125 7.45 -4.67 -8.45
N TYR A 126 6.85 -5.77 -8.06
CA TYR A 126 5.52 -6.20 -8.45
C TYR A 126 4.71 -6.53 -7.20
N ARG A 127 3.45 -6.13 -7.19
CA ARG A 127 2.45 -6.51 -6.19
C ARG A 127 1.18 -6.93 -6.89
N PHE A 128 0.69 -8.10 -6.53
CA PHE A 128 -0.65 -8.58 -6.81
C PHE A 128 -1.47 -8.56 -5.52
N TYR A 129 -2.70 -8.12 -5.62
CA TYR A 129 -3.67 -8.13 -4.53
C TYR A 129 -4.98 -8.72 -5.05
N SER A 130 -5.63 -9.52 -4.22
CA SER A 130 -6.96 -10.09 -4.47
C SER A 130 -7.74 -10.15 -3.16
N ASP A 131 -9.05 -9.95 -3.24
CA ASP A 131 -9.94 -10.03 -2.08
C ASP A 131 -11.26 -10.74 -2.39
N ASP A 132 -12.02 -11.06 -1.33
CA ASP A 132 -13.35 -11.67 -1.41
C ASP A 132 -14.46 -10.69 -1.82
N TRP A 133 -14.15 -9.39 -1.92
CA TRP A 133 -15.05 -8.37 -2.48
C TRP A 133 -14.96 -8.28 -4.01
N GLY A 134 -14.16 -9.15 -4.64
CA GLY A 134 -14.00 -9.25 -6.09
C GLY A 134 -12.96 -8.30 -6.67
N THR A 135 -12.16 -7.59 -5.84
CA THR A 135 -11.09 -6.73 -6.30
C THR A 135 -9.83 -7.52 -6.58
N ASP A 136 -9.31 -7.39 -7.79
CA ASP A 136 -7.94 -7.77 -8.14
C ASP A 136 -7.15 -6.52 -8.52
N SER A 137 -5.90 -6.41 -8.08
CA SER A 137 -5.06 -5.30 -8.50
C SER A 137 -3.61 -5.69 -8.74
N HIS A 138 -2.98 -4.96 -9.65
CA HIS A 138 -1.58 -5.11 -10.02
C HIS A 138 -0.87 -3.78 -9.83
N THR A 139 0.31 -3.81 -9.21
CA THR A 139 1.22 -2.67 -9.14
C THR A 139 2.58 -3.09 -9.67
N ILE A 140 3.08 -2.37 -10.65
CA ILE A 140 4.45 -2.54 -11.17
C ILE A 140 5.20 -1.24 -10.93
N THR A 141 6.38 -1.32 -10.33
CA THR A 141 7.27 -0.16 -10.16
C THR A 141 8.65 -0.49 -10.70
N VAL A 142 9.19 0.36 -11.56
CA VAL A 142 10.55 0.24 -12.06
C VAL A 142 11.29 1.55 -11.81
N GLY A 143 12.50 1.46 -11.28
CA GLY A 143 13.35 2.61 -10.99
C GLY A 143 14.83 2.32 -11.26
N TRP A 144 15.57 3.39 -11.43
CA TRP A 144 17.01 3.40 -11.54
C TRP A 144 17.61 4.28 -10.45
N SER A 145 18.49 3.74 -9.61
CA SER A 145 19.25 4.54 -8.63
C SER A 145 20.64 4.81 -9.15
N GLN A 146 20.98 6.07 -9.40
CA GLN A 146 22.28 6.53 -9.82
C GLN A 146 23.02 7.16 -8.65
N SER A 147 24.14 6.56 -8.26
CA SER A 147 25.01 7.13 -7.22
C SER A 147 26.06 8.06 -7.84
N LEU A 148 26.13 9.29 -7.32
CA LEU A 148 27.07 10.34 -7.74
C LEU A 148 27.76 10.90 -6.50
N LYS A 149 28.87 10.28 -6.07
CA LYS A 149 29.60 10.64 -4.84
C LYS A 149 28.67 10.53 -3.62
N ILE A 150 28.36 11.68 -3.01
CA ILE A 150 27.50 11.79 -1.80
C ILE A 150 26.01 11.86 -2.14
N GLN A 151 25.63 11.89 -3.40
CA GLN A 151 24.25 12.05 -3.86
C GLN A 151 23.75 10.78 -4.55
N THR A 152 22.47 10.52 -4.45
CA THR A 152 21.80 9.46 -5.19
C THR A 152 20.51 10.01 -5.79
N PHE A 153 20.35 9.80 -7.10
CA PHE A 153 19.12 10.14 -7.84
C PHE A 153 18.40 8.84 -8.20
N THR A 154 17.11 8.77 -7.90
CA THR A 154 16.29 7.61 -8.20
C THR A 154 15.02 8.01 -8.94
N PRO A 155 15.06 8.19 -10.27
CA PRO A 155 13.83 8.24 -11.07
C PRO A 155 13.11 6.89 -11.03
N TYR A 156 11.77 6.91 -11.08
CA TYR A 156 10.96 5.70 -11.16
C TYR A 156 9.62 5.97 -11.82
N LEU A 157 9.05 4.90 -12.35
CA LEU A 157 7.69 4.84 -12.88
C LEU A 157 6.93 3.74 -12.16
N ARG A 158 5.67 4.00 -11.83
CA ARG A 158 4.73 3.04 -11.29
C ARG A 158 3.48 3.02 -12.15
N TYR A 159 3.04 1.84 -12.47
CA TYR A 159 1.71 1.58 -13.01
C TYR A 159 0.89 0.78 -11.99
N TYR A 160 -0.33 1.19 -11.78
CA TYR A 160 -1.33 0.53 -10.96
C TYR A 160 -2.57 0.25 -11.80
N SER A 161 -3.23 -0.89 -11.58
CA SER A 161 -4.52 -1.21 -12.15
C SER A 161 -5.32 -2.04 -11.18
N GLN A 162 -6.61 -1.74 -11.05
CA GLN A 162 -7.54 -2.53 -10.25
C GLN A 162 -8.84 -2.82 -10.99
N LYS A 163 -9.44 -3.97 -10.66
CA LYS A 163 -10.83 -4.33 -10.92
C LYS A 163 -11.71 -3.73 -9.82
N LYS A 164 -12.93 -3.33 -10.16
CA LYS A 164 -13.92 -2.85 -9.17
C LYS A 164 -14.34 -3.98 -8.23
N THR A 165 -14.81 -3.62 -7.03
CA THR A 165 -15.55 -4.55 -6.16
C THR A 165 -16.87 -4.95 -6.78
N ASP A 166 -17.41 -6.10 -6.39
CA ASP A 166 -18.66 -6.64 -6.93
C ASP A 166 -19.88 -5.75 -6.64
N PHE A 167 -19.86 -5.02 -5.52
CA PHE A 167 -20.91 -4.11 -5.07
C PHE A 167 -20.67 -2.63 -5.41
N PHE A 168 -19.63 -2.30 -6.21
CA PHE A 168 -19.41 -0.93 -6.68
C PHE A 168 -20.32 -0.60 -7.85
N SER A 169 -20.98 0.56 -7.77
CA SER A 169 -21.67 1.21 -8.88
C SER A 169 -21.53 2.73 -8.77
N PRO A 170 -21.30 3.46 -9.88
CA PRO A 170 -21.27 4.94 -9.87
C PRO A 170 -22.54 5.58 -9.31
N ILE A 171 -23.65 4.86 -9.38
CA ILE A 171 -24.94 5.21 -8.75
C ILE A 171 -25.32 4.02 -7.88
N ALA A 172 -25.21 4.18 -6.55
CA ALA A 172 -25.51 3.12 -5.62
C ALA A 172 -26.97 2.66 -5.73
N ASP A 173 -27.19 1.35 -5.84
CA ASP A 173 -28.53 0.76 -5.80
C ASP A 173 -28.84 0.31 -4.35
N PHE A 174 -29.75 1.01 -3.71
CA PHE A 174 -30.15 0.74 -2.31
C PHE A 174 -31.00 -0.54 -2.16
N ASN A 175 -31.42 -1.19 -3.24
CA ASN A 175 -32.13 -2.47 -3.19
C ASN A 175 -31.16 -3.64 -3.03
N GLU A 176 -29.86 -3.44 -3.33
CA GLU A 176 -28.83 -4.45 -3.13
C GLU A 176 -28.47 -4.60 -1.64
N SER A 177 -28.02 -5.79 -1.27
CA SER A 177 -27.58 -6.08 0.11
C SER A 177 -26.35 -5.26 0.50
N PHE A 178 -25.43 -5.09 -0.45
CA PHE A 178 -24.23 -4.28 -0.33
C PHE A 178 -24.14 -3.35 -1.54
N TYR A 179 -23.68 -2.13 -1.33
CA TYR A 179 -23.53 -1.11 -2.38
C TYR A 179 -22.51 -0.06 -1.96
N SER A 180 -21.81 0.51 -2.93
CA SER A 180 -20.94 1.67 -2.72
C SER A 180 -20.74 2.46 -4.02
N ASP A 181 -20.72 3.78 -3.93
CA ASP A 181 -20.29 4.71 -4.98
C ASP A 181 -18.88 5.28 -4.71
N ASP A 182 -18.15 4.68 -3.77
CA ASP A 182 -16.79 5.08 -3.46
C ASP A 182 -15.85 4.80 -4.64
N TYR A 183 -15.31 5.85 -5.28
CA TYR A 183 -14.41 5.75 -6.42
C TYR A 183 -13.18 4.85 -6.14
N ARG A 184 -12.74 4.74 -4.89
CA ARG A 184 -11.64 3.85 -4.46
C ARG A 184 -11.92 2.38 -4.71
N LEU A 185 -13.21 2.01 -4.83
CA LEU A 185 -13.69 0.66 -5.13
C LEU A 185 -13.99 0.44 -6.61
N SER A 186 -13.83 1.47 -7.44
CA SER A 186 -14.06 1.42 -8.89
C SER A 186 -12.92 0.69 -9.63
N SER A 187 -13.17 0.38 -10.90
CA SER A 187 -12.13 -0.09 -11.82
C SER A 187 -11.37 1.11 -12.39
N PHE A 188 -10.07 1.20 -12.17
CA PHE A 188 -9.22 2.24 -12.75
C PHE A 188 -7.76 1.82 -12.86
N GLY A 189 -7.01 2.54 -13.68
CA GLY A 189 -5.56 2.48 -13.72
C GLY A 189 -4.93 3.81 -13.30
N ALA A 190 -3.66 3.78 -12.91
CA ALA A 190 -2.93 4.96 -12.53
C ALA A 190 -1.44 4.86 -12.87
N PHE A 191 -0.87 6.00 -13.28
CA PHE A 191 0.57 6.16 -13.47
C PHE A 191 1.14 7.15 -12.44
N THR A 192 2.30 6.79 -11.89
CA THR A 192 3.10 7.69 -11.07
C THR A 192 4.49 7.80 -11.68
N ALA A 193 4.92 9.01 -12.01
CA ALA A 193 6.31 9.33 -12.31
C ALA A 193 6.91 10.04 -11.10
N GLY A 194 8.05 9.57 -10.61
CA GLY A 194 8.70 10.15 -9.43
C GLY A 194 10.21 10.25 -9.57
N LEU A 195 10.77 11.20 -8.83
CA LEU A 195 12.20 11.38 -8.63
C LEU A 195 12.47 11.50 -7.14
N ARG A 196 13.36 10.67 -6.63
CA ARG A 196 13.93 10.78 -5.29
C ARG A 196 15.38 11.22 -5.42
N TRP A 197 15.75 12.26 -4.70
CA TRP A 197 17.12 12.73 -4.56
C TRP A 197 17.50 12.65 -3.08
N SER A 198 18.61 11.98 -2.78
CA SER A 198 19.20 11.91 -1.45
C SER A 198 20.64 12.38 -1.46
N ILE A 199 21.06 12.99 -0.36
CA ILE A 199 22.43 13.47 -0.14
C ILE A 199 22.87 13.07 1.28
N GLU A 200 24.13 12.62 1.41
CA GLU A 200 24.76 12.29 2.68
C GLU A 200 25.89 13.30 2.98
N LEU A 201 25.81 13.95 4.13
CA LEU A 201 26.70 15.04 4.56
C LEU A 201 27.22 14.73 5.98
N GLY A 202 28.16 13.78 6.09
CA GLY A 202 28.65 13.28 7.38
C GLY A 202 27.52 12.62 8.18
N ASP A 203 27.23 13.20 9.36
CA ASP A 203 26.17 12.69 10.25
C ASP A 203 24.75 13.05 9.79
N TRP A 204 24.62 13.87 8.77
CA TRP A 204 23.36 14.30 8.20
C TRP A 204 23.05 13.59 6.89
N ALA A 205 21.80 13.26 6.70
CA ALA A 205 21.27 12.87 5.41
C ALA A 205 20.00 13.65 5.12
N ALA A 206 19.85 14.11 3.88
CA ALA A 206 18.63 14.76 3.41
C ALA A 206 18.07 14.00 2.20
N GLU A 207 16.75 13.92 2.12
CA GLU A 207 16.03 13.32 1.01
C GLU A 207 14.91 14.25 0.56
N VAL A 208 14.76 14.41 -0.77
CA VAL A 208 13.64 15.09 -1.39
C VAL A 208 13.01 14.13 -2.40
N GLN A 209 11.71 13.97 -2.36
CA GLN A 209 10.96 13.19 -3.33
C GLN A 209 9.87 14.05 -3.94
N LEU A 210 9.74 14.00 -5.26
CA LEU A 210 8.67 14.62 -6.03
C LEU A 210 8.00 13.59 -6.90
N GLU A 211 6.66 13.54 -6.87
CA GLU A 211 5.85 12.60 -7.63
C GLU A 211 4.70 13.32 -8.34
N ARG A 212 4.40 12.87 -9.55
CA ARG A 212 3.18 13.18 -10.27
C ARG A 212 2.34 11.91 -10.39
N TYR A 213 1.16 11.90 -9.80
CA TYR A 213 0.16 10.84 -9.91
C TYR A 213 -0.96 11.26 -10.84
N ARG A 214 -1.40 10.35 -11.70
CA ARG A 214 -2.58 10.50 -12.55
C ARG A 214 -3.35 9.18 -12.62
N SER A 215 -4.67 9.24 -12.58
CA SER A 215 -5.55 8.09 -12.68
C SER A 215 -6.66 8.29 -13.70
N ASP A 216 -7.07 7.18 -14.33
CA ASP A 216 -8.11 7.14 -15.33
C ASP A 216 -8.78 5.76 -15.35
N SER A 217 -10.08 5.70 -15.57
CA SER A 217 -10.81 4.44 -15.71
C SER A 217 -10.35 3.64 -16.93
N ASP A 218 -10.01 4.32 -18.04
CA ASP A 218 -9.57 3.70 -19.28
C ASP A 218 -8.19 3.04 -19.17
N TRP A 219 -7.42 3.35 -18.13
CA TRP A 219 -6.11 2.75 -17.88
C TRP A 219 -6.17 1.45 -17.09
N SER A 220 -7.37 0.99 -16.72
CA SER A 220 -7.54 -0.31 -16.07
C SER A 220 -7.36 -1.46 -17.06
N MET A 221 -6.62 -2.51 -16.66
CA MET A 221 -6.52 -3.76 -17.41
C MET A 221 -7.82 -4.56 -17.42
N TYR A 222 -8.76 -4.22 -16.54
CA TYR A 222 -10.03 -4.92 -16.37
C TYR A 222 -11.21 -4.23 -17.08
N GLY A 223 -10.93 -3.15 -17.84
CA GLY A 223 -11.95 -2.27 -18.36
C GLY A 223 -12.54 -1.38 -17.26
N GLY A 224 -13.06 -0.23 -17.65
CA GLY A 224 -13.57 0.75 -16.69
C GLY A 224 -15.01 1.16 -16.99
N GLN A 225 -15.79 1.42 -15.95
CA GLN A 225 -16.89 2.38 -15.99
C GLN A 225 -16.32 3.70 -15.52
N GLU A 226 -16.73 4.79 -16.14
CA GLU A 226 -16.35 6.12 -15.73
C GLU A 226 -16.65 6.29 -14.23
N ALA A 227 -15.62 6.53 -13.44
CA ALA A 227 -15.73 6.78 -12.03
C ALA A 227 -15.52 8.29 -11.80
N PRO A 228 -16.56 9.03 -11.42
CA PRO A 228 -16.40 10.44 -11.04
C PRO A 228 -15.50 10.50 -9.80
N ALA A 229 -14.61 11.45 -9.74
CA ALA A 229 -13.69 11.69 -8.63
C ALA A 229 -12.38 10.90 -8.59
N LEU A 230 -11.94 10.28 -9.70
CA LEU A 230 -10.54 9.87 -9.82
C LEU A 230 -9.62 11.09 -9.69
N VAL A 231 -8.50 10.91 -8.99
CA VAL A 231 -7.65 12.02 -8.56
C VAL A 231 -6.35 12.13 -9.35
N ASP A 232 -5.93 13.37 -9.55
CA ASP A 232 -4.62 13.75 -10.09
C ASP A 232 -3.94 14.70 -9.11
N PHE A 233 -2.70 14.44 -8.73
CA PHE A 233 -1.99 15.32 -7.80
C PHE A 233 -0.47 15.30 -7.97
N TRP A 234 0.16 16.32 -7.39
CA TRP A 234 1.58 16.34 -7.09
C TRP A 234 1.81 16.03 -5.62
N ARG A 235 2.83 15.25 -5.31
CA ARG A 235 3.27 15.00 -3.94
C ARG A 235 4.75 15.33 -3.81
N GLY A 236 5.08 16.17 -2.82
CA GLY A 236 6.45 16.46 -2.40
C GLY A 236 6.67 15.96 -0.98
N THR A 237 7.83 15.33 -0.74
CA THR A 237 8.25 14.87 0.59
C THR A 237 9.69 15.31 0.82
N ILE A 238 9.98 15.81 2.04
CA ILE A 238 11.32 16.16 2.48
C ILE A 238 11.59 15.39 3.76
N GLY A 239 12.73 14.71 3.81
CA GLY A 239 13.22 13.98 4.98
C GLY A 239 14.59 14.51 5.39
N LEU A 240 14.82 14.66 6.70
CA LEU A 240 16.11 14.94 7.29
C LEU A 240 16.41 13.88 8.33
N THR A 241 17.60 13.32 8.29
CA THR A 241 18.10 12.36 9.26
C THR A 241 19.39 12.87 9.84
N TRP A 242 19.50 12.87 11.15
CA TRP A 242 20.73 13.12 11.87
C TRP A 242 21.12 11.86 12.65
N ARG A 243 22.37 11.43 12.48
CA ARG A 243 22.97 10.32 13.21
C ARG A 243 23.85 10.90 14.31
N PHE A 244 23.64 10.52 15.55
CA PHE A 244 24.49 10.86 16.68
C PHE A 244 25.13 9.58 17.22
N ASP A 245 26.44 9.64 17.46
CA ASP A 245 27.22 8.56 18.07
C ASP A 245 26.97 8.50 19.59
#